data_2af2c978eba361a10909bea75b70fd21
#
_entry.id   2af2c978eba361a10909bea75b70fd21
#
_cell.length_a   1.000
_cell.length_b   1.000
_cell.length_c   1.000
_cell.angle_alpha   90.00
_cell.angle_beta   90.00
_cell.angle_gamma   90.00
#
_symmetry.space_group_name_H-M   'P 1'
#
loop_
_entity.id
_entity.type
_entity.pdbx_description
1 polymer ?
#
loop_
_entity_poly.entity_id
_entity_poly.type
_entity_poly.pdbx_seq_one_letter_code
_entity_poly.pdbx_strand_id
1 'polypeptide(L)'
;MKQLLLVILMLAGFYTQAQSTYTGFPSLVWPKLYAITFQKDPKGEFDKPIFTKEVKALAGKEVVLPGYIIPFQGVTKEAHFMLSSLPINACFFCGVGGPEGVVEVFLTKPITYTDKPVEIKGKLVLNDSNPDQMIYVLVNAEFLGEIDF
;
A
#
# COMPACT_ATOMS: atom_id res chain seq x y z
N MET A 1 9.55 43.70 -25.07
CA MET A 1 8.76 42.49 -25.40
C MET A 1 9.59 41.20 -25.37
N LYS A 2 10.82 41.14 -25.95
CA LYS A 2 11.63 39.91 -25.92
C LYS A 2 12.10 39.47 -24.53
N GLN A 3 12.37 40.38 -23.60
CA GLN A 3 12.76 40.06 -22.23
C GLN A 3 11.60 39.53 -21.35
N LEU A 4 10.36 39.95 -21.60
CA LEU A 4 9.19 39.49 -20.91
C LEU A 4 8.84 38.02 -21.26
N LEU A 5 9.09 37.61 -22.51
CA LEU A 5 8.89 36.24 -22.99
C LEU A 5 9.87 35.25 -22.36
N LEU A 6 11.11 35.68 -22.08
CA LEU A 6 12.13 34.83 -21.41
C LEU A 6 11.83 34.59 -19.95
N VAL A 7 11.22 35.53 -19.24
CA VAL A 7 10.84 35.37 -17.83
C VAL A 7 9.63 34.40 -17.68
N ILE A 8 8.71 34.42 -18.64
CA ILE A 8 7.55 33.50 -18.64
C ILE A 8 8.01 32.05 -18.93
N LEU A 9 9.03 31.86 -19.76
CA LEU A 9 9.56 30.53 -20.06
C LEU A 9 10.33 29.91 -18.89
N MET A 10 10.91 30.72 -17.99
CA MET A 10 11.60 30.22 -16.79
C MET A 10 10.66 29.84 -15.63
N LEU A 11 9.41 30.28 -15.62
CA LEU A 11 8.43 29.95 -14.59
C LEU A 11 7.61 28.69 -14.89
N ALA A 12 7.78 28.08 -16.06
CA ALA A 12 7.04 26.88 -16.47
C ALA A 12 7.70 25.55 -16.05
N GLY A 13 8.77 25.56 -15.28
CA GLY A 13 9.72 24.45 -15.16
C GLY A 13 9.88 23.79 -13.81
N PHE A 14 8.96 23.79 -12.85
CA PHE A 14 9.13 22.95 -11.64
C PHE A 14 7.80 22.51 -11.03
N TYR A 15 7.01 21.74 -11.78
CA TYR A 15 6.09 20.82 -11.14
C TYR A 15 6.81 19.48 -10.96
N THR A 16 7.69 19.39 -9.98
CA THR A 16 8.14 18.10 -9.48
C THR A 16 6.96 17.49 -8.72
N GLN A 17 6.29 16.53 -9.33
CA GLN A 17 5.41 15.67 -8.59
C GLN A 17 6.29 14.93 -7.56
N ALA A 18 6.06 15.21 -6.28
CA ALA A 18 6.67 14.45 -5.20
C ALA A 18 6.11 13.02 -5.29
N GLN A 19 6.85 12.12 -5.93
CA GLN A 19 6.59 10.70 -5.82
C GLN A 19 6.89 10.30 -4.38
N SER A 20 5.91 9.71 -3.69
CA SER A 20 6.12 9.18 -2.36
C SER A 20 7.21 8.12 -2.44
N THR A 21 8.35 8.40 -1.82
CA THR A 21 9.47 7.46 -1.80
C THR A 21 9.22 6.45 -0.69
N TYR A 22 9.08 5.18 -1.06
CA TYR A 22 8.99 4.11 -0.09
C TYR A 22 10.27 4.02 0.75
N THR A 23 10.13 4.14 2.07
CA THR A 23 11.24 4.09 3.04
C THR A 23 11.11 2.95 4.05
N GLY A 24 10.20 1.98 3.81
CA GLY A 24 9.92 0.85 4.69
C GLY A 24 10.91 -0.32 4.56
N PHE A 25 10.44 -1.52 4.84
CA PHE A 25 11.24 -2.75 4.76
C PHE A 25 11.86 -2.99 3.39
N PRO A 26 13.05 -3.60 3.29
CA PRO A 26 13.58 -4.10 2.04
C PRO A 26 12.56 -5.03 1.36
N SER A 27 12.01 -4.61 0.23
CA SER A 27 11.00 -5.35 -0.52
C SER A 27 11.07 -5.01 -1.99
N LEU A 28 10.89 -6.00 -2.85
CA LEU A 28 10.75 -5.81 -4.30
C LEU A 28 9.30 -5.51 -4.72
N VAL A 29 8.36 -5.67 -3.81
CA VAL A 29 6.92 -5.52 -4.07
C VAL A 29 6.40 -4.16 -3.60
N TRP A 30 6.67 -3.76 -2.34
CA TRP A 30 6.19 -2.50 -1.78
C TRP A 30 6.49 -1.26 -2.66
N PRO A 31 7.71 -1.07 -3.20
CA PRO A 31 7.98 0.08 -4.05
C PRO A 31 7.07 0.16 -5.29
N LYS A 32 6.63 -1.00 -5.82
CA LYS A 32 5.68 -1.05 -6.93
C LYS A 32 4.28 -0.67 -6.49
N LEU A 33 3.83 -1.16 -5.33
CA LEU A 33 2.51 -0.85 -4.76
C LEU A 33 2.39 0.65 -4.44
N TYR A 34 3.46 1.30 -4.00
CA TYR A 34 3.52 2.74 -3.76
C TYR A 34 3.49 3.58 -5.05
N ALA A 35 3.90 3.03 -6.18
CA ALA A 35 4.00 3.74 -7.45
C ALA A 35 2.65 3.79 -8.19
N ILE A 36 1.57 4.16 -7.50
CA ILE A 36 0.24 4.34 -8.07
C ILE A 36 -0.23 5.78 -7.88
N THR A 37 -1.30 6.14 -8.58
CA THR A 37 -1.99 7.43 -8.44
C THR A 37 -3.47 7.18 -8.21
N PHE A 38 -4.19 8.24 -7.81
CA PHE A 38 -5.62 8.16 -7.56
C PHE A 38 -6.38 9.16 -8.43
N GLN A 39 -7.46 8.70 -9.03
CA GLN A 39 -8.45 9.58 -9.65
C GLN A 39 -9.44 9.98 -8.57
N LYS A 40 -9.53 11.28 -8.31
CA LYS A 40 -10.47 11.84 -7.34
C LYS A 40 -11.92 11.53 -7.72
N ASP A 41 -12.66 11.00 -6.76
CA ASP A 41 -14.11 10.89 -6.91
C ASP A 41 -14.77 12.25 -6.68
N PRO A 42 -15.57 12.77 -7.64
CA PRO A 42 -16.29 14.02 -7.46
C PRO A 42 -17.26 14.03 -6.27
N LYS A 43 -17.73 12.87 -5.85
CA LYS A 43 -18.64 12.70 -4.69
C LYS A 43 -17.87 12.51 -3.38
N GLY A 44 -16.54 12.24 -3.43
CA GLY A 44 -15.70 12.00 -2.26
C GLY A 44 -15.93 10.65 -1.58
N GLU A 45 -16.61 9.70 -2.24
CA GLU A 45 -16.93 8.40 -1.67
C GLU A 45 -15.75 7.42 -1.76
N PHE A 46 -15.06 7.40 -2.92
CA PHE A 46 -13.94 6.47 -3.15
C PHE A 46 -13.02 6.99 -4.26
N ASP A 47 -11.81 7.41 -3.87
CA ASP A 47 -10.78 7.79 -4.85
C ASP A 47 -10.29 6.53 -5.58
N LYS A 48 -10.56 6.45 -6.89
CA LYS A 48 -10.26 5.27 -7.69
C LYS A 48 -8.75 5.12 -7.91
N PRO A 49 -8.12 3.97 -7.54
CA PRO A 49 -6.72 3.74 -7.81
C PRO A 49 -6.43 3.54 -9.30
N ILE A 50 -5.36 4.16 -9.78
CA ILE A 50 -4.83 3.97 -11.13
C ILE A 50 -3.57 3.13 -11.03
N PHE A 51 -3.72 1.83 -11.20
CA PHE A 51 -2.63 0.86 -11.12
C PHE A 51 -1.68 0.98 -12.31
N THR A 52 -0.37 1.01 -12.04
CA THR A 52 0.67 0.96 -13.06
C THR A 52 0.69 -0.41 -13.75
N LYS A 53 1.42 -0.49 -14.88
CA LYS A 53 1.62 -1.76 -15.59
C LYS A 53 2.32 -2.81 -14.72
N GLU A 54 3.27 -2.38 -13.91
CA GLU A 54 4.04 -3.19 -12.97
C GLU A 54 3.15 -3.79 -11.87
N VAL A 55 2.24 -3.00 -11.30
CA VAL A 55 1.26 -3.47 -10.31
C VAL A 55 0.27 -4.44 -10.95
N LYS A 56 -0.27 -4.11 -12.13
CA LYS A 56 -1.18 -5.00 -12.87
C LYS A 56 -0.53 -6.35 -13.20
N ALA A 57 0.79 -6.36 -13.45
CA ALA A 57 1.53 -7.58 -13.70
C ALA A 57 1.68 -8.49 -12.45
N LEU A 58 1.45 -7.96 -11.25
CA LEU A 58 1.43 -8.73 -9.99
C LEU A 58 0.04 -9.30 -9.66
N ALA A 59 -1.02 -8.81 -10.30
CA ALA A 59 -2.38 -9.29 -10.07
C ALA A 59 -2.49 -10.80 -10.32
N GLY A 60 -3.07 -11.52 -9.36
CA GLY A 60 -3.23 -12.97 -9.40
C GLY A 60 -1.96 -13.78 -9.15
N LYS A 61 -0.80 -13.15 -8.94
CA LYS A 61 0.45 -13.84 -8.59
C LYS A 61 0.65 -13.94 -7.09
N GLU A 62 1.41 -14.95 -6.67
CA GLU A 62 1.91 -15.02 -5.31
C GLU A 62 3.00 -13.96 -5.11
N VAL A 63 2.90 -13.22 -4.02
CA VAL A 63 3.89 -12.24 -3.58
C VAL A 63 4.21 -12.46 -2.11
N VAL A 64 5.40 -12.05 -1.70
CA VAL A 64 5.82 -12.01 -0.28
C VAL A 64 5.93 -10.55 0.12
N LEU A 65 5.26 -10.18 1.20
CA LEU A 65 5.26 -8.85 1.76
C LEU A 65 5.69 -8.88 3.22
N PRO A 66 6.79 -8.19 3.56
CA PRO A 66 7.11 -7.89 4.95
C PRO A 66 6.26 -6.73 5.45
N GLY A 67 5.88 -6.74 6.73
CA GLY A 67 5.11 -5.63 7.29
C GLY A 67 4.70 -5.85 8.73
N TYR A 68 3.94 -4.88 9.26
CA TYR A 68 3.35 -4.92 10.60
C TYR A 68 1.88 -5.30 10.52
N ILE A 69 1.47 -6.19 11.40
CA ILE A 69 0.05 -6.55 11.54
C ILE A 69 -0.70 -5.43 12.25
N ILE A 70 -1.79 -4.98 11.63
CA ILE A 70 -2.76 -4.08 12.23
C ILE A 70 -4.05 -4.88 12.43
N PRO A 71 -4.35 -5.28 13.69
CA PRO A 71 -5.49 -6.13 13.97
C PRO A 71 -6.83 -5.39 13.82
N PHE A 72 -7.86 -6.10 13.40
CA PHE A 72 -9.24 -5.66 13.56
C PHE A 72 -9.68 -6.00 14.99
N GLN A 73 -9.70 -5.05 15.90
CA GLN A 73 -10.26 -5.12 17.27
C GLN A 73 -9.99 -6.40 18.10
N GLY A 74 -9.11 -6.29 19.07
CA GLY A 74 -9.13 -7.06 20.34
C GLY A 74 -9.03 -8.59 20.28
N VAL A 75 -8.72 -9.18 19.14
CA VAL A 75 -8.68 -10.63 18.92
C VAL A 75 -7.26 -11.13 19.10
N THR A 76 -7.08 -12.20 19.88
CA THR A 76 -5.77 -12.83 20.14
C THR A 76 -5.34 -13.76 19.01
N LYS A 77 -6.28 -14.23 18.18
CA LYS A 77 -6.02 -15.04 16.98
C LYS A 77 -6.80 -14.50 15.81
N GLU A 78 -6.09 -14.16 14.74
CA GLU A 78 -6.66 -13.56 13.55
C GLU A 78 -6.25 -14.31 12.28
N ALA A 79 -7.23 -14.48 11.38
CA ALA A 79 -7.00 -14.89 10.00
C ALA A 79 -7.27 -13.74 9.01
N HIS A 80 -7.79 -12.61 9.49
CA HIS A 80 -8.12 -11.43 8.70
C HIS A 80 -7.60 -10.18 9.41
N PHE A 81 -6.69 -9.46 8.79
CA PHE A 81 -6.06 -8.25 9.34
C PHE A 81 -5.51 -7.36 8.22
N MET A 82 -5.07 -6.18 8.58
CA MET A 82 -4.31 -5.31 7.67
C MET A 82 -2.81 -5.52 7.88
N LEU A 83 -2.05 -5.64 6.79
CA LEU A 83 -0.60 -5.64 6.78
C LEU A 83 -0.12 -4.27 6.31
N SER A 84 0.59 -3.55 7.18
CA SER A 84 1.16 -2.24 6.87
C SER A 84 2.65 -2.35 6.57
N SER A 85 3.10 -1.63 5.55
CA SER A 85 4.53 -1.46 5.25
C SER A 85 5.26 -0.60 6.27
N LEU A 86 4.53 0.13 7.12
CA LEU A 86 5.05 1.03 8.15
C LEU A 86 4.53 0.62 9.53
N PRO A 87 5.27 0.93 10.61
CA PRO A 87 4.80 0.73 11.98
C PRO A 87 3.45 1.41 12.22
N ILE A 88 2.69 0.91 13.20
CA ILE A 88 1.32 1.36 13.48
C ILE A 88 1.19 2.88 13.68
N ASN A 89 2.17 3.52 14.30
CA ASN A 89 2.21 4.97 14.54
C ASN A 89 2.48 5.81 13.28
N ALA A 90 2.85 5.19 12.18
CA ALA A 90 3.16 5.85 10.90
C ALA A 90 2.33 5.29 9.73
N CYS A 91 1.38 4.40 9.99
CA CYS A 91 0.57 3.75 8.97
C CYS A 91 -0.62 4.60 8.50
N PHE A 92 -1.31 4.14 7.46
CA PHE A 92 -2.49 4.79 6.89
C PHE A 92 -3.59 5.10 7.92
N PHE A 93 -3.87 4.17 8.84
CA PHE A 93 -4.93 4.34 9.85
C PHE A 93 -4.61 5.39 10.92
N CYS A 94 -3.34 5.80 11.04
CA CYS A 94 -2.91 6.92 11.89
C CYS A 94 -2.87 8.26 11.13
N GLY A 95 -3.26 8.27 9.85
CA GLY A 95 -3.33 9.46 9.02
C GLY A 95 -2.00 9.98 8.47
N VAL A 96 -0.93 9.18 8.57
CA VAL A 96 0.41 9.56 8.08
C VAL A 96 0.71 8.95 6.72
N GLY A 97 0.39 7.65 6.53
CA GLY A 97 0.59 6.95 5.26
C GLY A 97 -0.63 7.01 4.34
N GLY A 98 -0.46 6.62 3.08
CA GLY A 98 -1.55 6.43 2.12
C GLY A 98 -2.05 4.98 2.07
N PRO A 99 -3.22 4.75 1.43
CA PRO A 99 -3.78 3.41 1.29
C PRO A 99 -2.90 2.46 0.47
N GLU A 100 -1.96 2.98 -0.32
CA GLU A 100 -0.97 2.21 -1.07
C GLU A 100 0.05 1.48 -0.19
N GLY A 101 0.17 1.90 1.08
CA GLY A 101 1.06 1.29 2.08
C GLY A 101 0.43 0.18 2.91
N VAL A 102 -0.81 -0.22 2.59
CA VAL A 102 -1.57 -1.21 3.36
C VAL A 102 -2.17 -2.27 2.45
N VAL A 103 -2.15 -3.51 2.90
CA VAL A 103 -2.75 -4.65 2.21
C VAL A 103 -3.69 -5.38 3.17
N GLU A 104 -4.91 -5.65 2.75
CA GLU A 104 -5.86 -6.49 3.48
C GLU A 104 -5.48 -7.97 3.30
N VAL A 105 -5.38 -8.72 4.38
CA VAL A 105 -4.86 -10.09 4.36
C VAL A 105 -5.92 -11.07 4.85
N PHE A 106 -6.15 -12.13 4.06
CA PHE A 106 -6.95 -13.29 4.41
C PHE A 106 -6.05 -14.52 4.47
N LEU A 107 -5.67 -14.93 5.70
CA LEU A 107 -4.86 -16.12 5.94
C LEU A 107 -5.68 -17.40 5.79
N THR A 108 -5.02 -18.46 5.35
CA THR A 108 -5.59 -19.82 5.34
C THR A 108 -5.71 -20.42 6.74
N LYS A 109 -4.89 -19.97 7.69
CA LYS A 109 -4.89 -20.41 9.10
C LYS A 109 -4.71 -19.20 10.01
N PRO A 110 -5.49 -19.09 11.10
CA PRO A 110 -5.34 -18.00 12.05
C PRO A 110 -3.98 -18.06 12.76
N ILE A 111 -3.42 -16.89 13.02
CA ILE A 111 -2.19 -16.71 13.78
C ILE A 111 -2.44 -15.96 15.09
N THR A 112 -1.53 -16.10 16.04
CA THR A 112 -1.52 -15.23 17.23
C THR A 112 -0.92 -13.88 16.83
N TYR A 113 -1.54 -12.79 17.30
CA TYR A 113 -1.04 -11.43 17.08
C TYR A 113 0.38 -11.26 17.61
N THR A 114 1.19 -10.55 16.87
CA THR A 114 2.53 -10.10 17.26
C THR A 114 2.70 -8.63 16.85
N ASP A 115 3.42 -7.87 17.67
CA ASP A 115 3.81 -6.49 17.38
C ASP A 115 5.11 -6.39 16.56
N LYS A 116 5.80 -7.53 16.40
CA LYS A 116 6.96 -7.62 15.52
C LYS A 116 6.57 -7.58 14.06
N PRO A 117 7.48 -7.12 13.18
CA PRO A 117 7.27 -7.25 11.76
C PRO A 117 7.26 -8.73 11.33
N VAL A 118 6.45 -9.02 10.32
CA VAL A 118 6.22 -10.38 9.82
C VAL A 118 6.38 -10.46 8.31
N GLU A 119 6.58 -11.65 7.78
CA GLU A 119 6.46 -11.94 6.36
C GLU A 119 5.18 -12.71 6.08
N ILE A 120 4.41 -12.20 5.12
CA ILE A 120 3.18 -12.82 4.63
C ILE A 120 3.32 -13.13 3.15
N LYS A 121 3.06 -14.36 2.76
CA LYS A 121 2.97 -14.80 1.37
C LYS A 121 1.51 -14.97 0.99
N GLY A 122 1.10 -14.49 -0.18
CA GLY A 122 -0.27 -14.68 -0.64
C GLY A 122 -0.47 -14.27 -2.08
N LYS A 123 -1.64 -14.57 -2.62
CA LYS A 123 -2.04 -14.18 -3.97
C LYS A 123 -2.59 -12.76 -3.95
N LEU A 124 -1.95 -11.86 -4.70
CA LEU A 124 -2.33 -10.45 -4.76
C LEU A 124 -3.58 -10.26 -5.65
N VAL A 125 -4.58 -9.61 -5.08
CA VAL A 125 -5.79 -9.13 -5.77
C VAL A 125 -5.79 -7.62 -5.76
N LEU A 126 -6.11 -6.99 -6.88
CA LEU A 126 -6.27 -5.56 -7.03
C LEU A 126 -7.75 -5.20 -6.97
N ASN A 127 -8.09 -4.22 -6.16
CA ASN A 127 -9.45 -3.71 -6.03
C ASN A 127 -9.49 -2.24 -6.47
N ASP A 128 -10.30 -1.94 -7.48
CA ASP A 128 -10.50 -0.59 -8.02
C ASP A 128 -11.97 -0.14 -8.01
N SER A 129 -12.85 -0.91 -7.35
CA SER A 129 -14.30 -0.73 -7.48
C SER A 129 -15.11 -0.98 -6.20
N ASN A 130 -14.59 -1.75 -5.25
CA ASN A 130 -15.30 -2.04 -4.00
C ASN A 130 -14.76 -1.15 -2.86
N PRO A 131 -15.53 -0.15 -2.37
CA PRO A 131 -15.10 0.73 -1.30
C PRO A 131 -14.98 0.03 0.07
N ASP A 132 -15.59 -1.14 0.24
CA ASP A 132 -15.57 -1.89 1.51
C ASP A 132 -14.28 -2.74 1.68
N GLN A 133 -13.40 -2.75 0.70
CA GLN A 133 -12.13 -3.47 0.74
C GLN A 133 -10.95 -2.55 0.42
N MET A 134 -9.77 -2.91 0.92
CA MET A 134 -8.54 -2.20 0.56
C MET A 134 -8.24 -2.39 -0.94
N ILE A 135 -7.49 -1.43 -1.49
CA ILE A 135 -7.07 -1.45 -2.91
C ILE A 135 -6.16 -2.63 -3.24
N TYR A 136 -5.49 -3.18 -2.23
CA TYR A 136 -4.69 -4.40 -2.30
C TYR A 136 -5.21 -5.42 -1.32
N VAL A 137 -5.39 -6.65 -1.79
CA VAL A 137 -5.85 -7.78 -0.97
C VAL A 137 -4.93 -8.98 -1.21
N LEU A 138 -4.47 -9.63 -0.14
CA LEU A 138 -3.81 -10.94 -0.19
C LEU A 138 -4.80 -12.02 0.20
N VAL A 139 -5.11 -12.90 -0.73
CA VAL A 139 -5.97 -14.05 -0.50
C VAL A 139 -5.16 -15.35 -0.46
N ASN A 140 -5.72 -16.37 0.21
CA ASN A 140 -5.04 -17.65 0.45
C ASN A 140 -3.65 -17.46 1.04
N ALA A 141 -3.54 -16.51 1.97
CA ALA A 141 -2.26 -16.09 2.48
C ALA A 141 -1.73 -17.06 3.57
N GLU A 142 -0.41 -17.08 3.70
CA GLU A 142 0.35 -17.86 4.67
C GLU A 142 1.29 -16.95 5.46
N PHE A 143 1.32 -17.15 6.77
CA PHE A 143 2.31 -16.53 7.65
C PHE A 143 3.63 -17.28 7.54
N LEU A 144 4.70 -16.62 7.13
CA LEU A 144 6.01 -17.21 6.97
C LEU A 144 6.88 -17.11 8.23
N GLY A 145 6.60 -16.14 9.09
CA GLY A 145 7.32 -15.94 10.36
C GLY A 145 7.46 -14.47 10.74
N GLU A 146 8.00 -14.24 11.92
CA GLU A 146 8.48 -12.94 12.38
C GLU A 146 9.81 -12.60 11.75
N ILE A 147 10.06 -11.30 11.54
CA ILE A 147 11.35 -10.78 11.06
C ILE A 147 12.12 -10.28 12.28
N ASP A 148 13.28 -10.86 12.54
CA ASP A 148 14.23 -10.38 13.56
C ASP A 148 15.27 -9.47 12.88
N PHE A 149 15.60 -8.34 13.52
CA PHE A 149 16.60 -7.36 13.08
C PHE A 149 17.81 -7.40 14.00
#